data_2210fc7cc7cae40668ff52a561eed4dd
#
_entry.id   2210fc7cc7cae40668ff52a561eed4dd
#
_cell.length_a   1.000
_cell.length_b   1.000
_cell.length_c   1.000
_cell.angle_alpha   90.00
_cell.angle_beta   90.00
_cell.angle_gamma   90.00
#
_symmetry.space_group_name_H-M   'P 1'
#
loop_
_entity.id
_entity.type
_entity.pdbx_description
1 polymer ?
#
loop_
_entity_poly.entity_id
_entity_poly.type
_entity_poly.pdbx_seq_one_letter_code
_entity_poly.pdbx_strand_id
1 'polypeptide(L)'
;MRLSLRKKTVILIITIAAILSIVATLISSYAIRKIVDTTYRNRASDLSHTVAAVLDTERVQALKNAIMEIFSAAPNRVSSDAWGTPEFDAYIGLYAHLEQSEDFQFLQKQLRSIQDVNDVDCLYLSALDAPTESFIYLTDAAYEDPCPPGCIDPLYEANRDLLDDPTVGFPPYITDTQPYGWLVTAGSPVYGADGSVICYAMVDISMETIRSQQAQFILIYIGALALITVLVCVLGILAVNRFIIRPINLLSSAAAHYSAQKEDNSELDHLPIKTKDEIESLYSSMREMVRDIHGYIDSLKTTTQELKNTRIEADEMNQLAHKDALTGVGSKLAYDQQAIRLKEEMERGDARYGIVMVDMNDLKKINDTYGHEQGNVAIQKTCALICEAFSHSPVYRFGGDEFVIVVKGRDYDNIEKRIEHFREEAAAADGQPWEKVNAAVGYALYNGEDTVDDVFRRADHLMYEEKQKMKTGRGR
;
A
#
# COMPACT_ATOMS: atom_id res chain seq x y z
N MET A 1 -17.55 2.72 -3.05
CA MET A 1 -17.21 1.57 -2.17
C MET A 1 -15.74 1.20 -2.37
N ARG A 2 -14.87 1.35 -1.36
CA ARG A 2 -13.44 1.01 -1.49
C ARG A 2 -13.27 -0.51 -1.42
N LEU A 3 -12.80 -1.13 -2.49
CA LEU A 3 -12.47 -2.55 -2.52
C LEU A 3 -11.30 -2.84 -1.57
N SER A 4 -11.40 -3.95 -0.81
CA SER A 4 -10.29 -4.42 0.04
C SER A 4 -9.08 -4.80 -0.81
N LEU A 5 -7.86 -4.73 -0.21
CA LEU A 5 -6.61 -5.12 -0.89
C LEU A 5 -6.72 -6.52 -1.50
N ARG A 6 -7.29 -7.48 -0.76
CA ARG A 6 -7.53 -8.85 -1.23
C ARG A 6 -8.35 -8.89 -2.53
N LYS A 7 -9.47 -8.14 -2.59
CA LYS A 7 -10.32 -8.13 -3.80
C LYS A 7 -9.59 -7.52 -4.99
N LYS A 8 -8.84 -6.42 -4.78
CA LYS A 8 -8.06 -5.77 -5.84
C LYS A 8 -7.02 -6.71 -6.42
N THR A 9 -6.26 -7.41 -5.57
CA THR A 9 -5.21 -8.33 -6.00
C THR A 9 -5.77 -9.56 -6.73
N VAL A 10 -6.88 -10.12 -6.24
CA VAL A 10 -7.56 -11.24 -6.91
C VAL A 10 -8.05 -10.84 -8.30
N ILE A 11 -8.71 -9.68 -8.43
CA ILE A 11 -9.16 -9.17 -9.72
C ILE A 11 -7.98 -8.97 -10.67
N LEU A 12 -6.88 -8.39 -10.18
CA LEU A 12 -5.68 -8.17 -10.99
C LEU A 12 -5.10 -9.49 -11.53
N ILE A 13 -4.93 -10.50 -10.69
CA ILE A 13 -4.41 -11.83 -11.07
C ILE A 13 -5.31 -12.45 -12.16
N ILE A 14 -6.62 -12.47 -11.94
CA ILE A 14 -7.57 -13.05 -12.89
C ILE A 14 -7.55 -12.29 -14.22
N THR A 15 -7.51 -10.96 -14.18
CA THR A 15 -7.49 -10.13 -15.39
C THR A 15 -6.22 -10.37 -16.21
N ILE A 16 -5.05 -10.37 -15.56
CA ILE A 16 -3.78 -10.62 -16.26
C ILE A 16 -3.75 -12.03 -16.85
N ALA A 17 -4.14 -13.05 -16.09
CA ALA A 17 -4.17 -14.42 -16.54
C ALA A 17 -5.14 -14.62 -17.73
N ALA A 18 -6.33 -13.99 -17.68
CA ALA A 18 -7.30 -14.04 -18.78
C ALA A 18 -6.75 -13.37 -20.06
N ILE A 19 -6.13 -12.19 -19.95
CA ILE A 19 -5.53 -11.50 -21.08
C ILE A 19 -4.43 -12.36 -21.72
N LEU A 20 -3.52 -12.91 -20.89
CA LEU A 20 -2.43 -13.77 -21.39
C LEU A 20 -2.97 -15.02 -22.08
N SER A 21 -4.01 -15.66 -21.52
CA SER A 21 -4.66 -16.84 -22.09
C SER A 21 -5.30 -16.51 -23.44
N ILE A 22 -6.01 -15.39 -23.55
CA ILE A 22 -6.62 -14.95 -24.82
C ILE A 22 -5.54 -14.69 -25.88
N VAL A 23 -4.49 -13.94 -25.52
CA VAL A 23 -3.39 -13.63 -26.45
C VAL A 23 -2.68 -14.90 -26.91
N ALA A 24 -2.38 -15.83 -25.98
CA ALA A 24 -1.77 -17.10 -26.31
C ALA A 24 -2.65 -17.93 -27.28
N THR A 25 -3.96 -17.96 -27.05
CA THR A 25 -4.91 -18.66 -27.93
C THR A 25 -4.92 -18.07 -29.34
N LEU A 26 -4.95 -16.74 -29.45
CA LEU A 26 -4.96 -16.06 -30.76
C LEU A 26 -3.67 -16.32 -31.53
N ILE A 27 -2.51 -16.17 -30.85
CA ILE A 27 -1.20 -16.42 -31.49
C ILE A 27 -1.08 -17.88 -31.95
N SER A 28 -1.42 -18.85 -31.08
CA SER A 28 -1.32 -20.26 -31.39
C SER A 28 -2.27 -20.66 -32.52
N SER A 29 -3.52 -20.17 -32.48
CA SER A 29 -4.49 -20.44 -33.55
C SER A 29 -4.01 -19.89 -34.91
N TYR A 30 -3.47 -18.67 -34.94
CA TYR A 30 -2.89 -18.08 -36.12
C TYR A 30 -1.68 -18.89 -36.63
N ALA A 31 -0.77 -19.25 -35.72
CA ALA A 31 0.44 -20.02 -36.08
C ALA A 31 0.09 -21.41 -36.65
N ILE A 32 -0.85 -22.12 -36.02
CA ILE A 32 -1.30 -23.43 -36.47
C ILE A 32 -1.90 -23.34 -37.88
N ARG A 33 -2.80 -22.38 -38.12
CA ARG A 33 -3.40 -22.18 -39.47
C ARG A 33 -2.32 -21.91 -40.51
N LYS A 34 -1.41 -20.97 -40.23
CA LYS A 34 -0.33 -20.62 -41.17
C LYS A 34 0.59 -21.81 -41.49
N ILE A 35 0.95 -22.62 -40.48
CA ILE A 35 1.79 -23.80 -40.65
C ILE A 35 1.07 -24.82 -41.54
N VAL A 36 -0.19 -25.11 -41.24
CA VAL A 36 -0.98 -26.07 -42.02
C VAL A 36 -1.10 -25.60 -43.49
N ASP A 37 -1.56 -24.38 -43.71
CA ASP A 37 -1.71 -23.82 -45.07
C ASP A 37 -0.39 -23.86 -45.83
N THR A 38 0.72 -23.47 -45.22
CA THR A 38 2.05 -23.49 -45.89
C THR A 38 2.50 -24.92 -46.18
N THR A 39 2.30 -25.85 -45.26
CA THR A 39 2.71 -27.26 -45.43
C THR A 39 1.97 -27.91 -46.58
N TYR A 40 0.66 -27.70 -46.69
CA TYR A 40 -0.13 -28.29 -47.77
C TYR A 40 0.12 -27.61 -49.10
N ARG A 41 0.35 -26.30 -49.17
CA ARG A 41 0.79 -25.60 -50.37
C ARG A 41 2.11 -26.14 -50.90
N ASN A 42 3.10 -26.31 -50.04
CA ASN A 42 4.38 -26.88 -50.41
C ASN A 42 4.24 -28.34 -50.89
N ARG A 43 3.44 -29.14 -50.17
CA ARG A 43 3.19 -30.54 -50.55
C ARG A 43 2.55 -30.68 -51.94
N ALA A 44 1.55 -29.86 -52.24
CA ALA A 44 0.88 -29.84 -53.54
C ALA A 44 1.86 -29.41 -54.63
N SER A 45 2.66 -28.37 -54.39
CA SER A 45 3.69 -27.92 -55.33
C SER A 45 4.78 -28.97 -55.59
N ASP A 46 5.36 -29.54 -54.52
CA ASP A 46 6.42 -30.56 -54.63
C ASP A 46 5.94 -31.81 -55.36
N LEU A 47 4.68 -32.20 -55.08
CA LEU A 47 4.10 -33.35 -55.77
C LEU A 47 3.80 -33.07 -57.23
N SER A 48 3.26 -31.89 -57.58
CA SER A 48 3.01 -31.49 -58.95
C SER A 48 4.32 -31.51 -59.78
N HIS A 49 5.43 -30.99 -59.21
CA HIS A 49 6.75 -31.06 -59.83
C HIS A 49 7.23 -32.49 -60.02
N THR A 50 7.01 -33.34 -58.99
CA THR A 50 7.40 -34.75 -59.07
C THR A 50 6.61 -35.49 -60.18
N VAL A 51 5.31 -35.27 -60.25
CA VAL A 51 4.44 -35.85 -61.28
C VAL A 51 4.90 -35.41 -62.69
N ALA A 52 5.09 -34.07 -62.85
CA ALA A 52 5.54 -33.54 -64.14
C ALA A 52 6.88 -34.14 -64.62
N ALA A 53 7.80 -34.43 -63.69
CA ALA A 53 9.13 -34.97 -63.99
C ALA A 53 9.14 -36.47 -64.32
N VAL A 54 8.15 -37.26 -63.94
CA VAL A 54 8.14 -38.72 -64.10
C VAL A 54 7.21 -39.18 -65.24
N LEU A 55 6.43 -38.26 -65.84
CA LEU A 55 5.49 -38.59 -66.88
C LEU A 55 6.21 -38.96 -68.21
N ASP A 56 5.63 -39.89 -68.89
CA ASP A 56 6.03 -40.19 -70.31
C ASP A 56 5.55 -39.05 -71.24
N THR A 57 6.46 -38.13 -71.54
CA THR A 57 6.14 -36.88 -72.26
C THR A 57 5.74 -37.14 -73.73
N GLU A 58 6.20 -38.26 -74.34
CA GLU A 58 5.78 -38.64 -75.71
C GLU A 58 4.29 -39.05 -75.67
N ARG A 59 3.86 -39.84 -74.69
CA ARG A 59 2.47 -40.25 -74.57
C ARG A 59 1.56 -39.07 -74.15
N VAL A 60 2.05 -38.19 -73.28
CA VAL A 60 1.32 -36.96 -72.96
C VAL A 60 1.11 -36.09 -74.22
N GLN A 61 2.14 -35.91 -75.02
CA GLN A 61 2.04 -35.12 -76.24
C GLN A 61 1.09 -35.76 -77.28
N ALA A 62 1.11 -37.10 -77.39
CA ALA A 62 0.21 -37.84 -78.32
C ALA A 62 -1.26 -37.65 -77.83
N LEU A 63 -1.53 -37.85 -76.58
CA LEU A 63 -2.87 -37.69 -76.00
C LEU A 63 -3.38 -36.24 -76.14
N LYS A 64 -2.53 -35.25 -75.82
CA LYS A 64 -2.85 -33.83 -75.99
C LYS A 64 -3.24 -33.55 -77.47
N ASN A 65 -2.43 -34.00 -78.43
CA ASN A 65 -2.69 -33.75 -79.87
C ASN A 65 -4.07 -34.32 -80.23
N ALA A 66 -4.38 -35.55 -79.84
CA ALA A 66 -5.65 -36.18 -80.16
C ALA A 66 -6.86 -35.42 -79.56
N ILE A 67 -6.72 -34.98 -78.33
CA ILE A 67 -7.76 -34.18 -77.63
C ILE A 67 -7.94 -32.81 -78.29
N MET A 68 -6.85 -32.11 -78.56
CA MET A 68 -6.88 -30.77 -79.18
C MET A 68 -7.37 -30.80 -80.66
N GLU A 69 -7.17 -31.90 -81.39
CA GLU A 69 -7.79 -32.09 -82.67
C GLU A 69 -9.32 -32.10 -82.60
N ILE A 70 -9.86 -32.90 -81.72
CA ILE A 70 -11.33 -32.94 -81.44
C ILE A 70 -11.82 -31.61 -80.96
N PHE A 71 -11.12 -31.00 -79.98
CA PHE A 71 -11.46 -29.71 -79.40
C PHE A 71 -11.55 -28.62 -80.48
N SER A 72 -10.58 -28.59 -81.40
CA SER A 72 -10.56 -27.58 -82.45
C SER A 72 -11.67 -27.80 -83.49
N ALA A 73 -12.06 -29.04 -83.72
CA ALA A 73 -13.12 -29.42 -84.71
C ALA A 73 -14.52 -29.36 -84.11
N ALA A 74 -14.66 -29.31 -82.77
CA ALA A 74 -15.96 -29.31 -82.06
C ALA A 74 -16.76 -28.01 -82.37
N PRO A 75 -17.98 -28.15 -82.93
CA PRO A 75 -18.82 -26.96 -83.29
C PRO A 75 -19.34 -26.21 -82.08
N ASN A 76 -19.65 -26.92 -80.97
CA ASN A 76 -20.14 -26.37 -79.70
C ASN A 76 -19.23 -26.94 -78.64
N ARG A 77 -18.50 -26.03 -77.92
CA ARG A 77 -17.69 -26.34 -76.73
C ARG A 77 -18.49 -26.05 -75.54
N VAL A 78 -18.54 -26.99 -74.58
CA VAL A 78 -19.34 -26.88 -73.34
C VAL A 78 -18.40 -27.01 -72.17
N SER A 79 -18.46 -26.02 -71.25
CA SER A 79 -17.64 -25.99 -70.09
C SER A 79 -18.19 -26.93 -68.98
N SER A 80 -17.34 -27.25 -67.98
CA SER A 80 -17.66 -28.03 -66.80
C SER A 80 -18.81 -27.47 -66.01
N ASP A 81 -19.12 -26.17 -66.15
CA ASP A 81 -20.28 -25.53 -65.48
C ASP A 81 -21.62 -26.17 -65.90
N ALA A 82 -21.64 -26.79 -67.07
CA ALA A 82 -22.81 -27.49 -67.61
C ALA A 82 -22.83 -29.01 -67.29
N TRP A 83 -22.00 -29.50 -66.39
CA TRP A 83 -21.91 -30.90 -66.01
C TRP A 83 -23.28 -31.51 -65.69
N GLY A 84 -23.52 -32.68 -66.23
CA GLY A 84 -24.82 -33.40 -66.07
C GLY A 84 -25.96 -32.88 -66.98
N THR A 85 -25.69 -31.92 -67.88
CA THR A 85 -26.64 -31.54 -68.92
C THR A 85 -26.47 -32.41 -70.18
N PRO A 86 -27.54 -32.63 -71.02
CA PRO A 86 -27.46 -33.36 -72.26
C PRO A 86 -26.45 -32.76 -73.25
N GLU A 87 -26.28 -31.44 -73.22
CA GLU A 87 -25.33 -30.71 -74.05
C GLU A 87 -23.87 -31.02 -73.65
N PHE A 88 -23.55 -31.10 -72.37
CA PHE A 88 -22.26 -31.51 -71.86
C PHE A 88 -21.98 -32.95 -72.22
N ASP A 89 -22.93 -33.86 -71.93
CA ASP A 89 -22.78 -35.30 -72.26
C ASP A 89 -22.58 -35.53 -73.74
N ALA A 90 -23.25 -34.81 -74.66
CA ALA A 90 -23.06 -34.86 -76.05
C ALA A 90 -21.64 -34.37 -76.47
N TYR A 91 -21.16 -33.29 -75.91
CA TYR A 91 -19.82 -32.75 -76.16
C TYR A 91 -18.74 -33.72 -75.67
N ILE A 92 -18.82 -34.20 -74.44
CA ILE A 92 -17.84 -35.17 -73.91
C ILE A 92 -17.86 -36.50 -74.63
N GLY A 93 -19.03 -36.91 -75.11
CA GLY A 93 -19.17 -38.12 -75.95
C GLY A 93 -18.25 -38.15 -77.20
N LEU A 94 -17.81 -36.99 -77.66
CA LEU A 94 -16.82 -36.92 -78.78
C LEU A 94 -15.45 -37.51 -78.39
N TYR A 95 -15.10 -37.49 -77.14
CA TYR A 95 -13.83 -37.95 -76.61
C TYR A 95 -13.87 -39.38 -76.05
N ALA A 96 -15.02 -40.01 -75.95
CA ALA A 96 -15.20 -41.30 -75.26
C ALA A 96 -14.29 -42.42 -75.82
N HIS A 97 -13.96 -42.38 -77.08
CA HIS A 97 -13.04 -43.34 -77.69
C HIS A 97 -11.58 -43.17 -77.21
N LEU A 98 -11.17 -41.97 -76.78
CA LEU A 98 -9.84 -41.71 -76.29
C LEU A 98 -9.61 -42.34 -74.89
N GLU A 99 -10.64 -42.52 -74.08
CA GLU A 99 -10.50 -43.20 -72.82
C GLU A 99 -10.07 -44.66 -72.95
N GLN A 100 -10.32 -45.26 -74.10
CA GLN A 100 -9.90 -46.62 -74.38
C GLN A 100 -8.52 -46.69 -75.12
N SER A 101 -7.90 -45.54 -75.41
CA SER A 101 -6.59 -45.49 -75.99
C SER A 101 -5.51 -45.99 -75.04
N GLU A 102 -4.42 -46.58 -75.64
CA GLU A 102 -3.32 -47.07 -74.81
C GLU A 102 -2.64 -45.93 -74.03
N ASP A 103 -2.49 -44.77 -74.63
CA ASP A 103 -1.86 -43.61 -74.00
C ASP A 103 -2.68 -43.07 -72.86
N PHE A 104 -4.01 -42.93 -72.99
CA PHE A 104 -4.90 -42.49 -71.91
C PHE A 104 -4.85 -43.46 -70.67
N GLN A 105 -5.02 -44.77 -70.96
CA GLN A 105 -5.03 -45.75 -69.85
C GLN A 105 -3.67 -45.87 -69.19
N PHE A 106 -2.57 -45.76 -69.91
CA PHE A 106 -1.23 -45.77 -69.35
C PHE A 106 -1.03 -44.56 -68.42
N LEU A 107 -1.32 -43.35 -68.87
CA LEU A 107 -1.16 -42.13 -68.09
C LEU A 107 -2.08 -42.11 -66.91
N GLN A 108 -3.36 -42.48 -67.03
CA GLN A 108 -4.28 -42.55 -65.95
C GLN A 108 -3.82 -43.54 -64.87
N LYS A 109 -3.34 -44.76 -65.32
CA LYS A 109 -2.79 -45.74 -64.36
C LYS A 109 -1.52 -45.23 -63.68
N GLN A 110 -0.66 -44.49 -64.40
CA GLN A 110 0.54 -43.91 -63.83
C GLN A 110 0.14 -42.84 -62.74
N LEU A 111 -0.78 -41.94 -63.04
CA LEU A 111 -1.28 -40.96 -62.15
C LEU A 111 -1.94 -41.60 -60.88
N ARG A 112 -2.81 -42.60 -61.07
CA ARG A 112 -3.45 -43.33 -59.97
C ARG A 112 -2.42 -44.01 -59.04
N SER A 113 -1.36 -44.63 -59.65
CA SER A 113 -0.33 -45.23 -58.80
C SER A 113 0.44 -44.22 -57.96
N ILE A 114 0.61 -42.98 -58.45
CA ILE A 114 1.23 -41.89 -57.67
C ILE A 114 0.24 -41.34 -56.64
N GLN A 115 -1.02 -41.20 -57.02
CA GLN A 115 -2.11 -40.76 -56.12
C GLN A 115 -2.24 -41.65 -54.89
N ASP A 116 -2.30 -42.97 -55.10
CA ASP A 116 -2.46 -43.95 -54.02
C ASP A 116 -1.32 -43.94 -53.02
N VAL A 117 -0.07 -43.71 -53.50
CA VAL A 117 1.10 -43.63 -52.60
C VAL A 117 1.19 -42.34 -51.83
N ASN A 118 0.68 -41.25 -52.38
CA ASN A 118 0.81 -39.91 -51.80
C ASN A 118 -0.42 -39.43 -51.01
N ASP A 119 -1.49 -40.21 -50.94
CA ASP A 119 -2.71 -39.87 -50.21
C ASP A 119 -3.20 -38.45 -50.59
N VAL A 120 -3.47 -38.26 -51.87
CA VAL A 120 -4.01 -37.03 -52.44
C VAL A 120 -5.33 -37.30 -53.13
N ASP A 121 -6.19 -36.29 -53.17
CA ASP A 121 -7.56 -36.50 -53.65
C ASP A 121 -7.63 -36.66 -55.18
N CYS A 122 -6.86 -35.84 -55.87
CA CYS A 122 -6.84 -35.90 -57.31
C CYS A 122 -5.49 -35.52 -57.93
N LEU A 123 -5.10 -36.26 -58.98
CA LEU A 123 -4.03 -35.93 -59.88
C LEU A 123 -4.58 -35.92 -61.32
N TYR A 124 -4.37 -34.85 -62.02
CA TYR A 124 -4.85 -34.76 -63.40
C TYR A 124 -3.88 -33.99 -64.31
N LEU A 125 -4.05 -34.16 -65.62
CA LEU A 125 -3.31 -33.41 -66.64
C LEU A 125 -4.28 -32.48 -67.36
N SER A 126 -3.92 -31.21 -67.46
CA SER A 126 -4.69 -30.23 -68.22
C SER A 126 -3.81 -29.41 -69.16
N ALA A 127 -4.28 -29.17 -70.38
CA ALA A 127 -3.63 -28.32 -71.37
C ALA A 127 -4.26 -26.91 -71.34
N LEU A 128 -3.44 -25.88 -71.43
CA LEU A 128 -3.89 -24.51 -71.62
C LEU A 128 -4.23 -24.24 -73.08
N ASP A 129 -5.43 -23.81 -73.38
CA ASP A 129 -5.80 -23.21 -74.67
C ASP A 129 -5.86 -21.69 -74.49
N ALA A 130 -4.77 -21.00 -74.83
CA ALA A 130 -4.66 -19.55 -74.65
C ALA A 130 -5.72 -18.75 -75.47
N PRO A 131 -6.12 -19.17 -76.71
CA PRO A 131 -7.14 -18.45 -77.44
C PRO A 131 -8.52 -18.39 -76.77
N THR A 132 -8.91 -19.41 -76.00
CA THR A 132 -10.20 -19.46 -75.28
C THR A 132 -10.04 -19.18 -73.81
N GLU A 133 -8.84 -18.89 -73.34
CA GLU A 133 -8.51 -18.70 -71.94
C GLU A 133 -9.09 -19.84 -71.05
N SER A 134 -8.86 -21.11 -71.47
CA SER A 134 -9.43 -22.30 -70.89
C SER A 134 -8.39 -23.39 -70.65
N PHE A 135 -8.67 -24.23 -69.64
CA PHE A 135 -7.97 -25.48 -69.43
C PHE A 135 -8.80 -26.65 -69.96
N ILE A 136 -8.10 -27.56 -70.63
CA ILE A 136 -8.72 -28.74 -71.20
C ILE A 136 -8.12 -29.97 -70.55
N TYR A 137 -8.96 -30.75 -69.88
CA TYR A 137 -8.52 -31.97 -69.20
C TYR A 137 -8.04 -33.01 -70.22
N LEU A 138 -6.86 -33.55 -69.96
CA LEU A 138 -6.31 -34.64 -70.74
C LEU A 138 -6.64 -35.99 -70.14
N THR A 139 -6.40 -36.15 -68.85
CA THR A 139 -6.73 -37.34 -68.09
C THR A 139 -6.82 -36.97 -66.62
N ASP A 140 -7.68 -37.64 -65.85
CA ASP A 140 -7.90 -37.46 -64.43
C ASP A 140 -7.79 -38.84 -63.78
N ALA A 141 -7.07 -38.89 -62.63
CA ALA A 141 -6.86 -40.08 -61.81
C ALA A 141 -7.93 -40.29 -60.74
N ALA A 142 -8.86 -39.36 -60.59
CA ALA A 142 -9.92 -39.48 -59.56
C ALA A 142 -10.66 -40.81 -59.68
N TYR A 143 -11.00 -41.43 -58.58
CA TYR A 143 -11.78 -42.68 -58.53
C TYR A 143 -13.28 -42.45 -58.59
N GLU A 144 -13.72 -41.33 -58.07
CA GLU A 144 -15.12 -40.91 -58.07
C GLU A 144 -15.24 -39.68 -59.00
N ASP A 145 -16.16 -39.71 -59.92
CA ASP A 145 -16.50 -38.64 -60.86
C ASP A 145 -15.27 -37.97 -61.55
N PRO A 146 -14.33 -38.73 -62.21
CA PRO A 146 -13.17 -38.16 -62.89
C PRO A 146 -13.59 -37.20 -64.02
N CYS A 147 -12.89 -36.09 -64.15
CA CYS A 147 -13.06 -35.21 -65.27
C CYS A 147 -12.68 -35.91 -66.59
N PRO A 148 -13.65 -36.07 -67.49
CA PRO A 148 -13.39 -36.79 -68.77
C PRO A 148 -12.44 -35.98 -69.68
N PRO A 149 -11.73 -36.65 -70.55
CA PRO A 149 -10.86 -35.96 -71.52
C PRO A 149 -11.70 -34.99 -72.35
N GLY A 150 -11.13 -33.78 -72.60
CA GLY A 150 -11.82 -32.73 -73.36
C GLY A 150 -12.73 -31.84 -72.46
N CYS A 151 -12.91 -32.15 -71.17
CA CYS A 151 -13.60 -31.28 -70.23
C CYS A 151 -12.91 -29.90 -70.16
N ILE A 152 -13.71 -28.82 -70.09
CA ILE A 152 -13.22 -27.45 -70.20
C ILE A 152 -13.47 -26.72 -68.93
N ASP A 153 -12.42 -26.23 -68.30
CA ASP A 153 -12.54 -25.27 -67.18
C ASP A 153 -12.03 -23.88 -67.62
N PRO A 154 -12.69 -22.81 -67.19
CA PRO A 154 -12.21 -21.45 -67.43
C PRO A 154 -10.89 -21.19 -66.68
N LEU A 155 -10.01 -20.42 -67.34
CA LEU A 155 -8.81 -19.90 -66.69
C LEU A 155 -9.22 -18.87 -65.65
N TYR A 156 -8.98 -19.16 -64.34
CA TYR A 156 -9.26 -18.22 -63.26
C TYR A 156 -8.34 -16.99 -63.34
N GLU A 157 -8.88 -15.82 -62.93
CA GLU A 157 -8.18 -14.54 -62.98
C GLU A 157 -6.81 -14.59 -62.24
N ALA A 158 -6.74 -15.34 -61.13
CA ALA A 158 -5.50 -15.54 -60.39
C ALA A 158 -4.37 -16.26 -61.14
N ASN A 159 -4.69 -16.94 -62.26
CA ASN A 159 -3.74 -17.72 -63.08
C ASN A 159 -3.50 -17.12 -64.46
N ARG A 160 -3.92 -15.87 -64.68
CA ARG A 160 -3.77 -15.21 -65.99
C ARG A 160 -2.33 -15.01 -66.46
N ASP A 161 -1.39 -14.96 -65.47
CA ASP A 161 0.05 -14.88 -65.77
C ASP A 161 0.54 -16.02 -66.63
N LEU A 162 -0.19 -17.17 -66.69
CA LEU A 162 0.09 -18.31 -67.52
C LEU A 162 -0.08 -18.01 -69.02
N LEU A 163 -0.86 -17.01 -69.38
CA LEU A 163 -1.02 -16.56 -70.79
C LEU A 163 0.21 -15.85 -71.29
N ASP A 164 0.92 -15.15 -70.40
CA ASP A 164 2.14 -14.40 -70.71
C ASP A 164 3.39 -15.31 -70.61
N ASP A 165 3.44 -16.15 -69.59
CA ASP A 165 4.54 -17.11 -69.37
C ASP A 165 4.00 -18.49 -68.93
N PRO A 166 3.80 -19.45 -69.85
CA PRO A 166 3.33 -20.77 -69.48
C PRO A 166 4.28 -21.59 -68.60
N THR A 167 5.54 -21.16 -68.44
CA THR A 167 6.54 -21.88 -67.63
C THR A 167 6.37 -21.67 -66.14
N VAL A 168 5.62 -20.64 -65.72
CA VAL A 168 5.35 -20.33 -64.27
C VAL A 168 4.56 -21.44 -63.63
N GLY A 169 3.71 -22.16 -64.36
CA GLY A 169 2.81 -23.16 -63.77
C GLY A 169 1.76 -22.55 -62.84
N PHE A 170 1.17 -23.40 -62.02
CA PHE A 170 0.19 -22.97 -61.03
C PHE A 170 0.82 -22.89 -59.66
N PRO A 171 1.17 -21.68 -59.17
CA PRO A 171 1.58 -21.52 -57.77
C PRO A 171 0.49 -22.07 -56.85
N PRO A 172 0.85 -22.72 -55.75
CA PRO A 172 -0.14 -23.37 -54.87
C PRO A 172 -1.14 -22.34 -54.29
N TYR A 173 -2.41 -22.55 -54.52
CA TYR A 173 -3.51 -21.71 -54.01
C TYR A 173 -4.57 -22.56 -53.31
N ILE A 174 -5.35 -21.90 -52.43
CA ILE A 174 -6.43 -22.56 -51.70
C ILE A 174 -7.76 -21.98 -52.20
N THR A 175 -8.65 -22.87 -52.57
CA THR A 175 -10.02 -22.54 -52.98
C THR A 175 -11.04 -23.22 -52.10
N ASP A 176 -12.22 -22.63 -52.02
CA ASP A 176 -13.41 -23.23 -51.44
C ASP A 176 -14.50 -23.22 -52.54
N THR A 177 -14.61 -24.34 -53.23
CA THR A 177 -15.49 -24.47 -54.37
C THR A 177 -16.49 -25.60 -54.18
N GLN A 178 -17.74 -25.33 -54.45
CA GLN A 178 -18.77 -26.39 -54.53
C GLN A 178 -18.60 -27.17 -55.85
N PRO A 179 -18.68 -28.51 -55.85
CA PRO A 179 -18.99 -29.43 -54.76
C PRO A 179 -17.75 -29.91 -53.97
N TYR A 180 -16.54 -29.50 -54.30
CA TYR A 180 -15.27 -30.10 -53.84
C TYR A 180 -14.78 -29.57 -52.49
N GLY A 181 -15.40 -28.51 -51.94
CA GLY A 181 -15.01 -27.94 -50.65
C GLY A 181 -13.66 -27.22 -50.70
N TRP A 182 -12.94 -27.30 -49.57
CA TRP A 182 -11.61 -26.69 -49.46
C TRP A 182 -10.52 -27.52 -50.07
N LEU A 183 -9.94 -27.02 -51.20
CA LEU A 183 -8.83 -27.66 -51.91
C LEU A 183 -7.58 -26.79 -51.89
N VAL A 184 -6.43 -27.45 -51.83
CA VAL A 184 -5.14 -26.86 -52.23
C VAL A 184 -4.81 -27.40 -53.60
N THR A 185 -4.78 -26.50 -54.58
CA THR A 185 -4.42 -26.81 -55.98
C THR A 185 -3.03 -26.29 -56.30
N ALA A 186 -2.21 -27.10 -56.94
CA ALA A 186 -0.93 -26.69 -57.56
C ALA A 186 -0.73 -27.39 -58.88
N GLY A 187 0.00 -26.75 -59.77
CA GLY A 187 0.28 -27.36 -61.08
C GLY A 187 1.65 -27.01 -61.58
N SER A 188 2.34 -28.00 -62.11
CA SER A 188 3.70 -27.85 -62.70
C SER A 188 3.72 -28.14 -64.15
N PRO A 189 4.45 -27.34 -64.98
CA PRO A 189 4.53 -27.54 -66.43
C PRO A 189 5.22 -28.85 -66.80
N VAL A 190 4.64 -29.58 -67.73
CA VAL A 190 5.23 -30.75 -68.36
C VAL A 190 5.81 -30.31 -69.66
N TYR A 191 7.10 -30.57 -69.91
CA TYR A 191 7.83 -30.09 -71.05
C TYR A 191 7.96 -31.16 -72.14
N GLY A 192 7.79 -30.74 -73.40
CA GLY A 192 8.05 -31.56 -74.59
C GLY A 192 9.56 -31.70 -74.88
N ALA A 193 9.87 -32.55 -75.85
CA ALA A 193 11.25 -32.74 -76.29
C ALA A 193 11.88 -31.46 -76.88
N ASP A 194 11.09 -30.54 -77.36
CA ASP A 194 11.48 -29.21 -77.87
C ASP A 194 11.60 -28.11 -76.74
N GLY A 195 11.31 -28.47 -75.53
CA GLY A 195 11.32 -27.53 -74.38
C GLY A 195 10.06 -26.69 -74.27
N SER A 196 9.05 -26.89 -75.11
CA SER A 196 7.76 -26.21 -74.97
C SER A 196 6.90 -26.86 -73.87
N VAL A 197 6.00 -26.07 -73.21
CA VAL A 197 5.04 -26.61 -72.23
C VAL A 197 3.93 -27.39 -73.00
N ILE A 198 3.82 -28.68 -72.69
CA ILE A 198 2.79 -29.54 -73.29
C ILE A 198 1.45 -29.35 -72.51
N CYS A 199 1.52 -29.56 -71.26
CA CYS A 199 0.37 -29.47 -70.34
C CYS A 199 0.88 -29.18 -68.92
N TYR A 200 -0.01 -29.20 -67.92
CA TYR A 200 0.31 -29.05 -66.50
C TYR A 200 -0.09 -30.33 -65.80
N ALA A 201 0.81 -30.82 -64.95
CA ALA A 201 0.51 -31.84 -63.96
C ALA A 201 -0.09 -31.19 -62.75
N MET A 202 -1.39 -31.37 -62.52
CA MET A 202 -2.19 -30.74 -61.54
C MET A 202 -2.38 -31.70 -60.35
N VAL A 203 -2.37 -31.13 -59.14
CA VAL A 203 -2.55 -31.81 -57.85
C VAL A 203 -3.59 -31.08 -57.04
N ASP A 204 -4.62 -31.79 -56.62
CA ASP A 204 -5.63 -31.28 -55.65
C ASP A 204 -5.55 -32.11 -54.37
N ILE A 205 -5.44 -31.39 -53.24
CA ILE A 205 -5.43 -31.98 -51.91
C ILE A 205 -6.59 -31.38 -51.12
N SER A 206 -7.52 -32.24 -50.68
CA SER A 206 -8.63 -31.79 -49.82
C SER A 206 -8.13 -31.36 -48.43
N MET A 207 -8.60 -30.24 -48.00
CA MET A 207 -8.34 -29.71 -46.66
C MET A 207 -9.49 -29.96 -45.69
N GLU A 208 -10.55 -30.62 -46.08
CA GLU A 208 -11.74 -30.73 -45.23
C GLU A 208 -11.50 -31.57 -43.97
N THR A 209 -10.94 -32.76 -44.14
CA THR A 209 -10.57 -33.63 -43.00
C THR A 209 -9.54 -32.96 -42.10
N ILE A 210 -8.56 -32.26 -42.69
CA ILE A 210 -7.48 -31.57 -41.97
C ILE A 210 -8.02 -30.38 -41.17
N ARG A 211 -8.92 -29.61 -41.77
CA ARG A 211 -9.58 -28.48 -41.05
C ARG A 211 -10.46 -28.97 -39.89
N SER A 212 -11.16 -30.09 -40.05
CA SER A 212 -11.92 -30.68 -38.95
C SER A 212 -11.04 -31.17 -37.81
N GLN A 213 -9.95 -31.85 -38.12
CA GLN A 213 -8.94 -32.27 -37.13
C GLN A 213 -8.27 -31.07 -36.47
N GLN A 214 -7.91 -30.03 -37.25
CA GLN A 214 -7.37 -28.77 -36.72
C GLN A 214 -8.32 -28.10 -35.75
N ALA A 215 -9.61 -28.05 -36.05
CA ALA A 215 -10.62 -27.51 -35.16
C ALA A 215 -10.70 -28.27 -33.82
N GLN A 216 -10.62 -29.61 -33.86
CA GLN A 216 -10.58 -30.44 -32.65
C GLN A 216 -9.30 -30.19 -31.84
N PHE A 217 -8.12 -30.10 -32.46
CA PHE A 217 -6.87 -29.75 -31.78
C PHE A 217 -6.93 -28.38 -31.12
N ILE A 218 -7.47 -27.38 -31.79
CA ILE A 218 -7.65 -26.04 -31.26
C ILE A 218 -8.58 -26.09 -30.03
N LEU A 219 -9.66 -26.85 -30.08
CA LEU A 219 -10.59 -26.99 -28.96
C LEU A 219 -9.93 -27.65 -27.74
N ILE A 220 -9.18 -28.73 -27.94
CA ILE A 220 -8.42 -29.40 -26.87
C ILE A 220 -7.37 -28.44 -26.28
N TYR A 221 -6.65 -27.69 -27.13
CA TYR A 221 -5.66 -26.71 -26.71
C TYR A 221 -6.28 -25.60 -25.86
N ILE A 222 -7.43 -25.06 -26.27
CA ILE A 222 -8.17 -24.04 -25.50
C ILE A 222 -8.59 -24.62 -24.15
N GLY A 223 -9.11 -25.84 -24.11
CA GLY A 223 -9.49 -26.50 -22.87
C GLY A 223 -8.32 -26.69 -21.91
N ALA A 224 -7.17 -27.17 -22.42
CA ALA A 224 -5.96 -27.34 -21.64
C ALA A 224 -5.42 -26.01 -21.10
N LEU A 225 -5.39 -24.98 -21.95
CA LEU A 225 -4.94 -23.63 -21.58
C LEU A 225 -5.85 -23.01 -20.50
N ALA A 226 -7.17 -23.18 -20.64
CA ALA A 226 -8.15 -22.72 -19.65
C ALA A 226 -7.92 -23.41 -18.28
N LEU A 227 -7.71 -24.73 -18.28
CA LEU A 227 -7.41 -25.49 -17.07
C LEU A 227 -6.13 -25.01 -16.39
N ILE A 228 -5.05 -24.83 -17.15
CA ILE A 228 -3.77 -24.29 -16.65
C ILE A 228 -3.96 -22.90 -16.07
N THR A 229 -4.70 -22.03 -16.76
CA THR A 229 -5.00 -20.66 -16.33
C THR A 229 -5.74 -20.65 -14.99
N VAL A 230 -6.76 -21.49 -14.83
CA VAL A 230 -7.47 -21.65 -13.55
C VAL A 230 -6.53 -22.11 -12.45
N LEU A 231 -5.70 -23.12 -12.71
CA LEU A 231 -4.73 -23.65 -11.76
C LEU A 231 -3.74 -22.56 -11.30
N VAL A 232 -3.17 -21.81 -12.23
CA VAL A 232 -2.24 -20.71 -11.95
C VAL A 232 -2.93 -19.60 -11.14
N CYS A 233 -4.18 -19.26 -11.48
CA CYS A 233 -4.96 -18.30 -10.70
C CYS A 233 -5.18 -18.77 -9.26
N VAL A 234 -5.58 -20.00 -9.06
CA VAL A 234 -5.81 -20.58 -7.71
C VAL A 234 -4.52 -20.57 -6.90
N LEU A 235 -3.42 -21.05 -7.47
CA LEU A 235 -2.10 -21.08 -6.80
C LEU A 235 -1.61 -19.64 -6.50
N GLY A 236 -1.76 -18.72 -7.44
CA GLY A 236 -1.39 -17.32 -7.26
C GLY A 236 -2.21 -16.65 -6.15
N ILE A 237 -3.52 -16.87 -6.11
CA ILE A 237 -4.39 -16.33 -5.05
C ILE A 237 -4.02 -16.92 -3.68
N LEU A 238 -3.74 -18.21 -3.59
CA LEU A 238 -3.31 -18.86 -2.36
C LEU A 238 -1.95 -18.32 -1.89
N ALA A 239 -0.99 -18.17 -2.79
CA ALA A 239 0.32 -17.61 -2.50
C ALA A 239 0.22 -16.17 -1.98
N VAL A 240 -0.49 -15.29 -2.69
CA VAL A 240 -0.69 -13.89 -2.28
C VAL A 240 -1.42 -13.81 -0.93
N ASN A 241 -2.45 -14.64 -0.73
CA ASN A 241 -3.16 -14.66 0.54
C ASN A 241 -2.26 -15.09 1.70
N ARG A 242 -1.36 -16.09 1.50
CA ARG A 242 -0.49 -16.61 2.54
C ARG A 242 0.71 -15.70 2.82
N PHE A 243 1.35 -15.18 1.79
CA PHE A 243 2.63 -14.47 1.94
C PHE A 243 2.46 -12.95 2.07
N ILE A 244 1.37 -12.37 1.57
CA ILE A 244 1.18 -10.92 1.57
C ILE A 244 -0.02 -10.51 2.44
N ILE A 245 -1.22 -11.01 2.14
CA ILE A 245 -2.44 -10.48 2.74
C ILE A 245 -2.56 -10.86 4.21
N ARG A 246 -2.29 -12.12 4.55
CA ARG A 246 -2.38 -12.60 5.93
C ARG A 246 -1.40 -11.90 6.87
N PRO A 247 -0.09 -11.76 6.55
CA PRO A 247 0.84 -11.01 7.38
C PRO A 247 0.45 -9.53 7.55
N ILE A 248 0.04 -8.85 6.48
CA ILE A 248 -0.39 -7.44 6.56
C ILE A 248 -1.64 -7.30 7.45
N ASN A 249 -2.61 -8.20 7.33
CA ASN A 249 -3.81 -8.16 8.18
C ASN A 249 -3.47 -8.41 9.65
N LEU A 250 -2.53 -9.31 9.96
CA LEU A 250 -2.05 -9.55 11.32
C LEU A 250 -1.39 -8.29 11.91
N LEU A 251 -0.50 -7.64 11.14
CA LEU A 251 0.13 -6.37 11.53
C LEU A 251 -0.92 -5.26 11.76
N SER A 252 -1.85 -5.11 10.81
CA SER A 252 -2.91 -4.10 10.90
C SER A 252 -3.82 -4.33 12.11
N SER A 253 -4.17 -5.58 12.41
CA SER A 253 -4.97 -5.94 13.58
C SER A 253 -4.22 -5.64 14.88
N ALA A 254 -2.97 -6.07 14.99
CA ALA A 254 -2.16 -5.80 16.16
C ALA A 254 -1.93 -4.30 16.39
N ALA A 255 -1.69 -3.54 15.29
CA ALA A 255 -1.58 -2.09 15.37
C ALA A 255 -2.88 -1.41 15.83
N ALA A 256 -4.04 -1.88 15.35
CA ALA A 256 -5.34 -1.33 15.74
C ALA A 256 -5.70 -1.61 17.20
N HIS A 257 -5.22 -2.71 17.77
CA HIS A 257 -5.44 -3.08 19.17
C HIS A 257 -4.34 -2.56 20.11
N TYR A 258 -3.28 -1.99 19.56
CA TYR A 258 -2.23 -1.40 20.38
C TYR A 258 -2.75 -0.22 21.18
N SER A 259 -2.50 -0.24 22.48
CA SER A 259 -2.78 0.89 23.38
C SER A 259 -1.61 1.07 24.31
N ALA A 260 -1.04 2.27 24.33
CA ALA A 260 0.07 2.64 25.22
C ALA A 260 -0.29 2.56 26.71
N GLN A 261 -1.58 2.47 27.06
CA GLN A 261 -2.07 2.36 28.43
C GLN A 261 -2.26 0.91 28.91
N LYS A 262 -2.22 -0.07 28.00
CA LYS A 262 -2.29 -1.49 28.37
C LYS A 262 -0.91 -2.02 28.72
N GLU A 263 -0.77 -2.61 29.89
CA GLU A 263 0.47 -3.26 30.35
C GLU A 263 0.85 -4.50 29.51
N ASP A 264 -0.14 -5.12 28.86
CA ASP A 264 0.05 -6.32 28.03
C ASP A 264 -0.19 -6.00 26.55
N ASN A 265 0.88 -5.65 25.84
CA ASN A 265 0.93 -5.51 24.38
C ASN A 265 1.69 -6.70 23.73
N SER A 266 1.70 -7.85 24.39
CA SER A 266 2.41 -9.08 23.95
C SER A 266 1.93 -9.62 22.61
N GLU A 267 0.73 -9.25 22.14
CA GLU A 267 0.23 -9.66 20.82
C GLU A 267 1.16 -9.26 19.67
N LEU A 268 1.81 -8.08 19.78
CA LEU A 268 2.72 -7.61 18.72
C LEU A 268 4.08 -8.31 18.76
N ASP A 269 4.52 -8.76 19.93
CA ASP A 269 5.81 -9.44 20.09
C ASP A 269 5.82 -10.87 19.56
N HIS A 270 4.64 -11.51 19.45
CA HIS A 270 4.50 -12.93 19.13
C HIS A 270 3.83 -13.20 17.77
N LEU A 271 3.73 -12.22 16.89
CA LEU A 271 3.17 -12.45 15.56
C LEU A 271 4.04 -13.42 14.74
N PRO A 272 3.44 -14.46 14.12
CA PRO A 272 4.17 -15.44 13.35
C PRO A 272 4.51 -14.94 11.93
N ILE A 273 5.21 -13.80 11.86
CA ILE A 273 5.62 -13.18 10.59
C ILE A 273 7.08 -13.52 10.35
N LYS A 274 7.32 -14.37 9.33
CA LYS A 274 8.64 -14.81 8.88
C LYS A 274 8.64 -14.88 7.35
N THR A 275 8.52 -13.72 6.72
CA THR A 275 8.40 -13.60 5.26
C THR A 275 9.75 -13.35 4.59
N LYS A 276 10.77 -12.95 5.33
CA LYS A 276 12.14 -12.60 4.86
C LYS A 276 12.15 -11.51 3.79
N ASP A 277 11.22 -10.57 3.88
CA ASP A 277 11.02 -9.46 2.97
C ASP A 277 10.71 -8.16 3.73
N GLU A 278 10.23 -7.15 3.01
CA GLU A 278 9.88 -5.83 3.54
C GLU A 278 8.78 -5.90 4.62
N ILE A 279 7.92 -6.94 4.59
CA ILE A 279 6.86 -7.13 5.58
C ILE A 279 7.45 -7.52 6.94
N GLU A 280 8.45 -8.40 6.95
CA GLU A 280 9.17 -8.76 8.17
C GLU A 280 10.01 -7.60 8.70
N SER A 281 10.62 -6.81 7.81
CA SER A 281 11.33 -5.59 8.18
C SER A 281 10.39 -4.57 8.82
N LEU A 282 9.22 -4.35 8.23
CA LEU A 282 8.18 -3.48 8.79
C LEU A 282 7.72 -3.96 10.18
N TYR A 283 7.49 -5.26 10.34
CA TYR A 283 7.15 -5.87 11.62
C TYR A 283 8.24 -5.61 12.68
N SER A 284 9.51 -5.80 12.32
CA SER A 284 10.65 -5.59 13.21
C SER A 284 10.76 -4.12 13.66
N SER A 285 10.62 -3.17 12.72
CA SER A 285 10.62 -1.74 13.01
C SER A 285 9.45 -1.31 13.89
N MET A 286 8.27 -1.87 13.65
CA MET A 286 7.08 -1.63 14.46
C MET A 286 7.26 -2.13 15.91
N ARG A 287 7.87 -3.29 16.06
CA ARG A 287 8.17 -3.89 17.37
C ARG A 287 9.20 -3.07 18.15
N GLU A 288 10.23 -2.57 17.47
CA GLU A 288 11.24 -1.67 18.05
C GLU A 288 10.59 -0.36 18.51
N MET A 289 9.79 0.27 17.66
CA MET A 289 9.08 1.51 18.01
C MET A 289 8.16 1.33 19.25
N VAL A 290 7.45 0.22 19.34
CA VAL A 290 6.60 -0.07 20.51
C VAL A 290 7.43 -0.25 21.78
N ARG A 291 8.58 -0.91 21.68
CA ARG A 291 9.51 -1.06 22.80
C ARG A 291 10.05 0.28 23.29
N ASP A 292 10.43 1.16 22.35
CA ASP A 292 10.93 2.51 22.67
C ASP A 292 9.83 3.34 23.36
N ILE A 293 8.59 3.27 22.88
CA ILE A 293 7.45 3.96 23.49
C ILE A 293 7.26 3.49 24.93
N HIS A 294 7.33 2.18 25.21
CA HIS A 294 7.24 1.67 26.59
C HIS A 294 8.38 2.18 27.47
N GLY A 295 9.61 2.18 26.93
CA GLY A 295 10.76 2.74 27.63
C GLY A 295 10.57 4.23 27.98
N TYR A 296 10.03 5.03 27.07
CA TYR A 296 9.70 6.43 27.34
C TYR A 296 8.59 6.60 28.38
N ILE A 297 7.55 5.78 28.33
CA ILE A 297 6.45 5.81 29.29
C ILE A 297 6.96 5.49 30.71
N ASP A 298 7.80 4.48 30.86
CA ASP A 298 8.36 4.11 32.15
C ASP A 298 9.32 5.17 32.69
N SER A 299 10.13 5.77 31.83
CA SER A 299 10.98 6.90 32.19
C SER A 299 10.17 8.11 32.65
N LEU A 300 9.08 8.44 31.92
CA LEU A 300 8.17 9.52 32.30
C LEU A 300 7.49 9.27 33.63
N LYS A 301 7.04 8.04 33.91
CA LYS A 301 6.44 7.67 35.20
C LYS A 301 7.41 7.88 36.35
N THR A 302 8.65 7.42 36.18
CA THR A 302 9.71 7.56 37.19
C THR A 302 10.02 9.04 37.44
N THR A 303 10.26 9.83 36.41
CA THR A 303 10.57 11.26 36.50
C THR A 303 9.41 12.03 37.14
N THR A 304 8.16 11.70 36.79
CA THR A 304 6.97 12.32 37.38
C THR A 304 6.87 12.04 38.89
N GLN A 305 7.18 10.82 39.30
CA GLN A 305 7.17 10.45 40.71
C GLN A 305 8.29 11.14 41.51
N GLU A 306 9.50 11.24 40.95
CA GLU A 306 10.61 11.97 41.54
C GLU A 306 10.29 13.46 41.71
N LEU A 307 9.72 14.08 40.67
CA LEU A 307 9.30 15.48 40.71
C LEU A 307 8.22 15.73 41.80
N LYS A 308 7.27 14.80 41.93
CA LYS A 308 6.25 14.87 42.98
C LYS A 308 6.86 14.79 44.39
N ASN A 309 7.81 13.87 44.59
CA ASN A 309 8.49 13.73 45.90
C ASN A 309 9.31 14.98 46.22
N THR A 310 10.10 15.48 45.28
CA THR A 310 10.90 16.70 45.43
C THR A 310 10.02 17.92 45.75
N ARG A 311 8.83 18.02 45.14
CA ARG A 311 7.88 19.10 45.44
C ARG A 311 7.34 19.02 46.87
N ILE A 312 6.99 17.81 47.33
CA ILE A 312 6.53 17.60 48.70
C ILE A 312 7.61 18.01 49.68
N GLU A 313 8.87 17.57 49.48
CA GLU A 313 9.99 17.94 50.32
C GLU A 313 10.24 19.47 50.35
N ALA A 314 10.15 20.11 49.17
CA ALA A 314 10.29 21.57 49.06
C ALA A 314 9.16 22.32 49.82
N ASP A 315 7.92 21.85 49.70
CA ASP A 315 6.78 22.44 50.41
C ASP A 315 6.89 22.27 51.93
N GLU A 316 7.35 21.11 52.40
CA GLU A 316 7.62 20.87 53.84
C GLU A 316 8.76 21.76 54.35
N MET A 317 9.85 21.86 53.61
CA MET A 317 10.97 22.73 53.99
C MET A 317 10.56 24.21 54.02
N ASN A 318 9.75 24.64 53.04
CA ASN A 318 9.22 26.00 53.00
C ASN A 318 8.30 26.28 54.22
N GLN A 319 7.46 25.35 54.60
CA GLN A 319 6.61 25.52 55.83
C GLN A 319 7.44 25.60 57.10
N LEU A 320 8.51 24.80 57.21
CA LEU A 320 9.42 24.85 58.35
C LEU A 320 10.19 26.18 58.41
N ALA A 321 10.63 26.71 57.28
CA ALA A 321 11.33 27.99 57.21
C ALA A 321 10.47 29.21 57.63
N HIS A 322 9.13 29.10 57.49
CA HIS A 322 8.20 30.17 57.87
C HIS A 322 7.81 30.18 59.37
N LYS A 323 8.23 29.21 60.14
CA LYS A 323 7.96 29.17 61.61
C LYS A 323 9.27 29.34 62.35
N ASP A 324 9.20 30.10 63.46
CA ASP A 324 10.29 30.14 64.41
C ASP A 324 10.36 28.87 65.28
N ALA A 325 11.49 28.20 65.24
CA ALA A 325 11.66 26.88 65.87
C ALA A 325 11.51 26.87 67.35
N LEU A 326 11.74 28.00 68.05
CA LEU A 326 11.65 28.10 69.52
C LEU A 326 10.23 28.41 69.98
N THR A 327 9.56 29.33 69.27
CA THR A 327 8.28 29.91 69.76
C THR A 327 7.07 29.42 68.97
N GLY A 328 7.30 28.83 67.79
CA GLY A 328 6.23 28.33 66.88
C GLY A 328 5.44 29.42 66.18
N VAL A 329 5.68 30.72 66.42
CA VAL A 329 5.07 31.81 65.67
C VAL A 329 5.76 32.02 64.32
N GLY A 330 5.32 32.98 63.52
CA GLY A 330 5.99 33.25 62.21
C GLY A 330 7.47 33.62 62.38
N SER A 331 8.31 33.13 61.49
CA SER A 331 9.71 33.56 61.43
C SER A 331 9.83 34.94 60.77
N LYS A 332 11.03 35.52 60.75
CA LYS A 332 11.32 36.74 59.97
C LYS A 332 10.96 36.59 58.52
N LEU A 333 11.26 35.41 57.89
CA LEU A 333 10.87 35.10 56.51
C LEU A 333 9.36 35.15 56.29
N ALA A 334 8.59 34.66 57.27
CA ALA A 334 7.12 34.78 57.21
C ALA A 334 6.63 36.23 57.34
N TYR A 335 7.32 37.05 58.16
CA TYR A 335 7.05 38.49 58.20
C TYR A 335 7.38 39.17 56.87
N ASP A 336 8.52 38.89 56.23
CA ASP A 336 8.90 39.47 54.96
C ASP A 336 7.86 39.17 53.88
N GLN A 337 7.31 37.94 53.85
CA GLN A 337 6.20 37.60 52.97
C GLN A 337 4.90 38.35 53.34
N GLN A 338 4.61 38.53 54.65
CA GLN A 338 3.47 39.32 55.06
C GLN A 338 3.61 40.79 54.67
N ALA A 339 4.82 41.34 54.73
CA ALA A 339 5.11 42.71 54.29
C ALA A 339 4.83 42.88 52.76
N ILE A 340 5.14 41.88 51.93
CA ILE A 340 4.78 41.87 50.50
C ILE A 340 3.26 41.93 50.32
N ARG A 341 2.52 41.09 51.07
CA ARG A 341 1.03 41.09 51.04
C ARG A 341 0.43 42.42 51.49
N LEU A 342 1.04 43.05 52.48
CA LEU A 342 0.61 44.38 52.91
C LEU A 342 0.83 45.44 51.82
N LYS A 343 1.93 45.37 51.10
CA LYS A 343 2.17 46.26 49.90
C LYS A 343 1.08 46.08 48.85
N GLU A 344 0.72 44.82 48.53
CA GLU A 344 -0.36 44.53 47.57
C GLU A 344 -1.74 45.06 48.06
N GLU A 345 -2.02 44.99 49.40
CA GLU A 345 -3.23 45.55 49.98
C GLU A 345 -3.23 47.12 49.91
N MET A 346 -2.07 47.73 50.07
CA MET A 346 -1.91 49.21 49.96
C MET A 346 -2.16 49.63 48.51
N GLU A 347 -1.59 48.93 47.54
CA GLU A 347 -1.80 49.23 46.09
C GLU A 347 -3.29 49.11 45.69
N ARG A 348 -4.04 48.23 46.35
CA ARG A 348 -5.49 48.09 46.14
C ARG A 348 -6.34 49.10 46.88
N GLY A 349 -5.74 49.88 47.80
CA GLY A 349 -6.46 50.84 48.62
C GLY A 349 -7.22 50.23 49.79
N ASP A 350 -7.03 48.95 50.10
CA ASP A 350 -7.75 48.22 51.15
C ASP A 350 -6.94 48.03 52.46
N ALA A 351 -5.73 48.62 52.51
CA ALA A 351 -4.81 48.42 53.62
C ALA A 351 -5.28 49.11 54.89
N ARG A 352 -5.60 48.32 55.88
CA ARG A 352 -5.90 48.81 57.27
C ARG A 352 -5.18 47.92 58.25
N TYR A 353 -3.98 48.32 58.67
CA TYR A 353 -3.13 47.59 59.57
C TYR A 353 -2.29 48.47 60.46
N GLY A 354 -1.72 47.90 61.46
CA GLY A 354 -0.67 48.50 62.25
C GLY A 354 0.43 47.52 62.55
N ILE A 355 1.56 47.99 62.93
CA ILE A 355 2.68 47.17 63.39
C ILE A 355 2.95 47.46 64.83
N VAL A 356 3.01 46.39 65.64
CA VAL A 356 3.46 46.46 67.04
C VAL A 356 4.82 45.78 67.12
N MET A 357 5.79 46.50 67.68
CA MET A 357 7.12 45.97 67.97
C MET A 357 7.18 45.70 69.49
N VAL A 358 7.65 44.50 69.84
CA VAL A 358 7.87 44.11 71.25
C VAL A 358 9.30 43.62 71.36
N ASP A 359 10.06 44.23 72.28
CA ASP A 359 11.44 43.87 72.62
C ASP A 359 11.54 43.48 74.06
N MET A 360 11.93 42.23 74.33
CA MET A 360 12.08 41.72 75.68
C MET A 360 13.34 42.32 76.33
N ASN A 361 13.19 42.94 77.46
CA ASN A 361 14.28 43.53 78.21
C ASN A 361 15.06 42.45 78.98
N ASP A 362 16.35 42.70 79.20
CA ASP A 362 17.22 41.91 80.05
C ASP A 362 17.47 40.47 79.69
N LEU A 363 17.11 40.04 78.39
CA LEU A 363 17.36 38.67 77.94
C LEU A 363 18.84 38.28 78.10
N LYS A 364 19.75 39.18 77.74
CA LYS A 364 21.18 38.93 77.92
C LYS A 364 21.56 38.63 79.34
N LYS A 365 21.03 39.39 80.28
CA LYS A 365 21.26 39.20 81.70
C LYS A 365 20.68 37.87 82.24
N ILE A 366 19.52 37.46 81.69
CA ILE A 366 18.89 36.15 81.96
C ILE A 366 19.83 35.06 81.52
N ASN A 367 20.29 35.15 80.28
CA ASN A 367 21.17 34.18 79.66
C ASN A 367 22.50 34.09 80.44
N ASP A 368 23.09 35.23 80.81
CA ASP A 368 24.39 35.26 81.48
C ASP A 368 24.26 34.75 82.97
N THR A 369 23.08 34.88 83.53
CA THR A 369 22.88 34.50 84.97
C THR A 369 22.33 33.08 85.15
N TYR A 370 21.42 32.66 84.27
CA TYR A 370 20.66 31.41 84.42
C TYR A 370 20.90 30.39 83.28
N GLY A 371 21.62 30.80 82.21
CA GLY A 371 21.88 29.98 81.03
C GLY A 371 20.86 30.20 79.96
N HIS A 372 21.23 29.74 78.70
CA HIS A 372 20.42 29.92 77.49
C HIS A 372 19.08 29.16 77.53
N GLU A 373 19.02 28.02 78.20
CA GLU A 373 17.74 27.30 78.38
C GLU A 373 16.67 28.13 79.05
N GLN A 374 17.07 28.81 80.14
CA GLN A 374 16.17 29.70 80.91
C GLN A 374 15.83 30.97 80.11
N GLY A 375 16.80 31.46 79.28
CA GLY A 375 16.48 32.51 78.28
C GLY A 375 15.44 32.10 77.24
N ASN A 376 15.57 30.85 76.79
CA ASN A 376 14.56 30.31 75.86
C ASN A 376 13.16 30.23 76.49
N VAL A 377 13.07 29.80 77.77
CA VAL A 377 11.79 29.80 78.55
C VAL A 377 11.23 31.22 78.65
N ALA A 378 12.08 32.20 78.91
CA ALA A 378 11.67 33.60 78.99
C ALA A 378 11.12 34.10 77.62
N ILE A 379 11.76 33.78 76.53
CA ILE A 379 11.30 34.11 75.15
C ILE A 379 9.93 33.45 74.89
N GLN A 380 9.80 32.16 75.20
CA GLN A 380 8.55 31.41 74.98
C GLN A 380 7.41 32.00 75.83
N LYS A 381 7.69 32.37 77.05
CA LYS A 381 6.69 33.03 77.99
C LYS A 381 6.27 34.38 77.41
N THR A 382 7.22 35.22 77.01
CA THR A 382 6.94 36.50 76.36
C THR A 382 6.09 36.31 75.10
N CYS A 383 6.48 35.36 74.24
CA CYS A 383 5.71 35.01 73.04
C CYS A 383 4.27 34.59 73.36
N ALA A 384 4.08 33.77 74.39
CA ALA A 384 2.74 33.32 74.80
C ALA A 384 1.85 34.50 75.23
N LEU A 385 2.37 35.43 76.03
CA LEU A 385 1.63 36.63 76.48
C LEU A 385 1.29 37.56 75.24
N ILE A 386 2.24 37.71 74.29
CA ILE A 386 1.97 38.43 73.06
C ILE A 386 0.86 37.78 72.25
N CYS A 387 0.89 36.46 72.07
CA CYS A 387 -0.15 35.74 71.37
C CYS A 387 -1.52 35.80 72.05
N GLU A 388 -1.56 35.82 73.36
CA GLU A 388 -2.79 35.96 74.11
C GLU A 388 -3.37 37.39 73.94
N ALA A 389 -2.56 38.41 74.12
CA ALA A 389 -2.96 39.79 73.95
C ALA A 389 -3.41 40.13 72.50
N PHE A 390 -2.74 39.60 71.53
CA PHE A 390 -3.00 39.83 70.11
C PHE A 390 -3.53 38.57 69.38
N SER A 391 -4.52 37.93 69.99
CA SER A 391 -5.05 36.63 69.55
C SER A 391 -5.63 36.59 68.11
N HIS A 392 -5.89 37.74 67.50
CA HIS A 392 -6.47 37.88 66.15
C HIS A 392 -5.48 38.48 65.16
N SER A 393 -4.19 38.54 65.55
CA SER A 393 -3.14 39.13 64.70
C SER A 393 -1.93 38.21 64.62
N PRO A 394 -1.32 38.05 63.40
CA PRO A 394 -0.17 37.21 63.28
C PRO A 394 1.05 37.82 63.98
N VAL A 395 1.71 36.93 64.75
CA VAL A 395 2.92 37.27 65.52
C VAL A 395 4.12 36.65 64.81
N TYR A 396 5.20 37.41 64.73
CA TYR A 396 6.46 37.01 64.12
C TYR A 396 7.59 37.25 65.10
N ARG A 397 8.52 36.32 65.21
CA ARG A 397 9.79 36.55 65.89
C ARG A 397 10.82 37.06 64.93
N PHE A 398 11.29 38.31 65.10
CA PHE A 398 12.15 39.00 64.20
C PHE A 398 13.63 38.68 64.40
N GLY A 399 13.98 38.49 65.64
CA GLY A 399 15.35 38.09 66.05
C GLY A 399 15.41 38.00 67.60
N GLY A 400 16.31 37.24 68.13
CA GLY A 400 16.61 37.13 69.53
C GLY A 400 15.42 37.34 70.55
N ASP A 401 15.25 38.57 70.98
CA ASP A 401 14.25 39.08 71.96
C ASP A 401 13.16 39.95 71.29
N GLU A 402 13.18 40.09 69.94
CA GLU A 402 12.28 40.99 69.18
C GLU A 402 11.12 40.23 68.53
N PHE A 403 9.91 40.77 68.72
CA PHE A 403 8.68 40.30 68.12
C PHE A 403 7.98 41.42 67.35
N VAL A 404 7.43 41.03 66.20
CA VAL A 404 6.61 41.92 65.40
C VAL A 404 5.21 41.34 65.25
N ILE A 405 4.23 42.15 65.48
CA ILE A 405 2.82 41.81 65.32
C ILE A 405 2.22 42.68 64.25
N VAL A 406 1.58 42.09 63.27
CA VAL A 406 0.83 42.84 62.26
C VAL A 406 -0.62 42.85 62.65
N VAL A 407 -1.05 43.95 63.27
CA VAL A 407 -2.40 44.06 63.80
C VAL A 407 -3.41 44.44 62.76
N LYS A 408 -4.49 43.67 62.65
CA LYS A 408 -5.63 43.88 61.76
C LYS A 408 -6.95 43.69 62.51
N GLY A 409 -8.06 44.18 61.94
CA GLY A 409 -9.41 43.96 62.43
C GLY A 409 -9.58 44.34 63.88
N ARG A 410 -10.01 43.42 64.74
CA ARG A 410 -10.34 43.68 66.19
C ARG A 410 -9.13 44.15 66.99
N ASP A 411 -7.96 43.63 66.72
CA ASP A 411 -6.74 44.02 67.41
C ASP A 411 -6.27 45.39 66.97
N TYR A 412 -6.47 45.75 65.72
CA TYR A 412 -6.22 47.09 65.16
C TYR A 412 -7.16 48.12 65.82
N ASP A 413 -8.47 47.85 65.86
CA ASP A 413 -9.47 48.77 66.46
C ASP A 413 -9.30 48.99 67.96
N ASN A 414 -8.62 48.07 68.68
CA ASN A 414 -8.43 48.12 70.15
C ASN A 414 -6.95 48.07 70.55
N ILE A 415 -6.04 48.53 69.71
CA ILE A 415 -4.60 48.35 69.87
C ILE A 415 -4.06 48.80 71.19
N GLU A 416 -4.49 49.96 71.66
CA GLU A 416 -4.09 50.51 73.00
C GLU A 416 -4.52 49.60 74.13
N LYS A 417 -5.76 49.10 74.11
CA LYS A 417 -6.28 48.16 75.10
C LYS A 417 -5.52 46.79 75.02
N ARG A 418 -5.11 46.38 73.83
CA ARG A 418 -4.31 45.15 73.66
C ARG A 418 -2.90 45.30 74.25
N ILE A 419 -2.32 46.45 74.02
CA ILE A 419 -1.01 46.76 74.63
C ILE A 419 -1.10 46.88 76.16
N GLU A 420 -2.13 47.56 76.68
CA GLU A 420 -2.34 47.66 78.13
C GLU A 420 -2.57 46.28 78.76
N HIS A 421 -3.43 45.46 78.13
CA HIS A 421 -3.63 44.07 78.57
C HIS A 421 -2.34 43.26 78.59
N PHE A 422 -1.50 43.35 77.51
CA PHE A 422 -0.18 42.74 77.49
C PHE A 422 0.69 43.21 78.68
N ARG A 423 0.69 44.50 79.01
CA ARG A 423 1.45 45.06 80.09
C ARG A 423 0.96 44.58 81.42
N GLU A 424 -0.37 44.50 81.62
CA GLU A 424 -0.98 43.96 82.81
C GLU A 424 -0.63 42.49 83.06
N GLU A 425 -0.78 41.70 82.05
CA GLU A 425 -0.43 40.26 82.09
C GLU A 425 1.08 40.05 82.27
N ALA A 426 1.92 40.85 81.60
CA ALA A 426 3.37 40.81 81.80
C ALA A 426 3.78 41.19 83.24
N ALA A 427 3.11 42.19 83.82
CA ALA A 427 3.35 42.60 85.22
C ALA A 427 2.79 41.60 86.28
N ALA A 428 1.68 40.93 85.95
CA ALA A 428 1.05 39.90 86.73
C ALA A 428 1.72 38.51 86.64
N ALA A 429 2.59 38.33 85.62
CA ALA A 429 3.27 37.06 85.44
C ALA A 429 4.10 36.66 86.64
N ASP A 430 3.62 35.63 87.33
CA ASP A 430 4.30 35.05 88.48
C ASP A 430 5.12 33.84 88.05
N GLY A 431 6.21 33.56 88.75
CA GLY A 431 7.11 32.44 88.38
C GLY A 431 8.55 32.67 88.84
N GLN A 432 9.42 31.91 88.23
CA GLN A 432 10.86 32.02 88.45
C GLN A 432 11.40 33.38 87.96
N PRO A 433 12.56 33.84 88.42
CA PRO A 433 13.12 35.15 88.08
C PRO A 433 13.24 35.37 86.53
N TRP A 434 13.46 34.32 85.73
CA TRP A 434 13.56 34.36 84.29
C TRP A 434 12.20 34.27 83.55
N GLU A 435 11.12 33.99 84.31
CA GLU A 435 9.77 33.95 83.76
C GLU A 435 9.04 35.30 83.92
N LYS A 436 9.63 36.26 84.59
CA LYS A 436 9.11 37.60 84.66
C LYS A 436 9.29 38.36 83.38
N VAL A 437 8.21 38.62 82.69
CA VAL A 437 8.24 39.29 81.39
C VAL A 437 8.37 40.80 81.64
N ASN A 438 9.39 41.34 80.99
CA ASN A 438 9.63 42.78 80.94
C ASN A 438 9.98 43.14 79.54
N ALA A 439 9.10 43.83 78.84
CA ALA A 439 9.28 44.13 77.42
C ALA A 439 8.87 45.57 77.09
N ALA A 440 9.59 46.21 76.22
CA ALA A 440 9.25 47.49 75.63
C ALA A 440 8.32 47.26 74.43
N VAL A 441 7.31 48.13 74.25
CA VAL A 441 6.29 48.02 73.27
C VAL A 441 6.15 49.35 72.49
N GLY A 442 6.30 49.32 71.21
CA GLY A 442 5.98 50.45 70.33
C GLY A 442 5.02 50.05 69.24
N TYR A 443 4.16 50.92 68.83
CA TYR A 443 3.26 50.64 67.71
C TYR A 443 3.07 51.83 66.77
N ALA A 444 2.76 51.55 65.52
CA ALA A 444 2.35 52.53 64.58
C ALA A 444 1.23 52.01 63.69
N LEU A 445 0.30 52.89 63.38
CA LEU A 445 -0.79 52.57 62.44
C LEU A 445 -0.45 53.11 61.05
N TYR A 446 -0.86 52.37 60.03
CA TYR A 446 -0.80 52.86 58.67
C TYR A 446 -1.72 54.06 58.49
N ASN A 447 -1.22 55.16 57.92
CA ASN A 447 -1.90 56.46 57.77
C ASN A 447 -2.39 56.76 56.33
N GLY A 448 -2.24 55.83 55.42
CA GLY A 448 -2.65 55.98 54.03
C GLY A 448 -1.54 56.50 53.09
N GLU A 449 -0.43 57.00 53.60
CA GLU A 449 0.68 57.55 52.78
C GLU A 449 2.02 56.81 53.03
N ASP A 450 2.13 56.11 54.12
CA ASP A 450 3.33 55.40 54.56
C ASP A 450 3.63 54.19 53.66
N THR A 451 4.89 53.79 53.54
CA THR A 451 5.28 52.43 53.15
C THR A 451 5.23 51.49 54.33
N VAL A 452 5.21 50.14 54.08
CA VAL A 452 5.31 49.15 55.15
C VAL A 452 6.52 49.37 56.05
N ASP A 453 7.64 49.74 55.41
CA ASP A 453 8.89 50.01 56.10
C ASP A 453 8.85 51.31 56.95
N ASP A 454 8.01 52.29 56.58
CA ASP A 454 7.81 53.53 57.35
C ASP A 454 6.98 53.24 58.63
N VAL A 455 5.92 52.42 58.46
CA VAL A 455 5.12 52.01 59.65
C VAL A 455 5.99 51.16 60.59
N PHE A 456 6.79 50.24 60.08
CA PHE A 456 7.73 49.45 60.88
C PHE A 456 8.73 50.33 61.60
N ARG A 457 9.39 51.26 60.91
CA ARG A 457 10.36 52.20 61.54
C ARG A 457 9.74 53.07 62.64
N ARG A 458 8.51 53.53 62.44
CA ARG A 458 7.82 54.30 63.48
C ARG A 458 7.52 53.45 64.69
N ALA A 459 7.03 52.23 64.50
CA ALA A 459 6.78 51.30 65.61
C ALA A 459 8.08 50.96 66.37
N ASP A 460 9.14 50.68 65.68
CA ASP A 460 10.47 50.38 66.19
C ASP A 460 11.02 51.61 67.05
N HIS A 461 10.92 52.81 66.45
CA HIS A 461 11.35 54.03 67.15
C HIS A 461 10.60 54.22 68.46
N LEU A 462 9.27 54.03 68.48
CA LEU A 462 8.47 54.19 69.65
C LEU A 462 8.78 53.12 70.72
N MET A 463 9.02 51.85 70.30
CA MET A 463 9.49 50.78 71.15
C MET A 463 10.87 51.11 71.75
N TYR A 464 11.79 51.63 70.97
CA TYR A 464 13.11 52.03 71.42
C TYR A 464 13.04 53.19 72.49
N GLU A 465 12.19 54.20 72.24
CA GLU A 465 11.96 55.26 73.24
C GLU A 465 11.43 54.73 74.58
N GLU A 466 10.48 53.79 74.48
CA GLU A 466 9.95 53.13 75.72
C GLU A 466 11.07 52.36 76.43
N LYS A 467 11.88 51.58 75.69
CA LYS A 467 13.01 50.86 76.24
C LYS A 467 14.00 51.75 76.96
N GLN A 468 14.28 52.96 76.45
CA GLN A 468 15.16 53.98 77.11
C GLN A 468 14.53 54.54 78.40
N LYS A 469 13.23 54.82 78.38
CA LYS A 469 12.50 55.27 79.56
C LYS A 469 12.51 54.24 80.68
N MET A 470 12.33 52.98 80.30
CA MET A 470 12.40 51.84 81.27
C MET A 470 13.79 51.66 81.88
N LYS A 471 14.86 51.91 81.12
CA LYS A 471 16.25 51.90 81.63
C LYS A 471 16.55 53.00 82.53
N THR A 472 16.12 54.25 82.26
CA THR A 472 16.35 55.45 83.12
C THR A 472 15.47 55.46 84.38
N GLY A 473 14.27 54.88 84.33
CA GLY A 473 13.39 54.73 85.49
C GLY A 473 13.88 53.72 86.52
N ARG A 474 14.75 52.80 86.21
CA ARG A 474 15.40 51.81 87.14
C ARG A 474 16.65 52.35 87.87
N GLY A 475 17.09 53.57 87.52
CA GLY A 475 18.28 54.23 88.14
C GLY A 475 17.97 55.17 89.29
N ARG A 476 16.72 55.18 89.80
CA ARG A 476 16.37 55.97 90.97
C ARG A 476 15.94 55.11 92.15
#